data_37fe0670c6fc8c2d96426de3c23027d6
#
_entry.id   37fe0670c6fc8c2d96426de3c23027d6
#
_cell.length_a   1.000
_cell.length_b   1.000
_cell.length_c   1.000
_cell.angle_alpha   90.00
_cell.angle_beta   90.00
_cell.angle_gamma   90.00
#
_symmetry.space_group_name_H-M   'P 1'
#
loop_
_entity.id
_entity.type
_entity.pdbx_description
1 polymer ?
#
loop_
_entity_poly.entity_id
_entity_poly.type
_entity_poly.pdbx_seq_one_letter_code
_entity_poly.pdbx_strand_id
1 'polypeptide(L)'
;MTEGAHRIAADNRRARFEYFIDETLEVGIMLRGTEVKALRLGRANIADSYAAEQGGEIYLINAYIPEYHGGNRFNHEPRAPRKLLLHRREIGRLIGLSQRGGATLVPLSIYFNAQGRAKVALAVARGKKLHDKRATIKARDWQREKGRLLRHGG
;
A
#
# COMPACT_ATOMS: atom_id res chain seq x y z
N MET A 1 -7.40 -1.48 -27.61
CA MET A 1 -7.75 -1.00 -26.36
C MET A 1 -6.87 -1.35 -25.26
N THR A 2 -6.43 -0.36 -24.65
CA THR A 2 -5.47 -0.51 -23.59
C THR A 2 -6.07 -1.06 -22.29
N GLU A 3 -7.34 -0.85 -22.07
CA GLU A 3 -7.98 -1.32 -20.87
C GLU A 3 -7.94 -2.84 -20.76
N GLY A 4 -8.11 -3.52 -21.87
CA GLY A 4 -8.05 -4.98 -21.88
C GLY A 4 -6.67 -5.54 -21.65
N ALA A 5 -5.63 -4.70 -21.69
CA ALA A 5 -4.26 -5.13 -21.55
C ALA A 5 -3.80 -5.26 -20.07
N HIS A 6 -4.55 -4.69 -19.14
CA HIS A 6 -4.21 -4.77 -17.72
C HIS A 6 -4.86 -6.00 -17.10
N ARG A 7 -4.03 -6.88 -16.57
CA ARG A 7 -4.50 -8.13 -15.98
C ARG A 7 -4.17 -8.13 -14.49
N ILE A 8 -5.20 -8.04 -13.66
CA ILE A 8 -5.03 -8.00 -12.21
C ILE A 8 -4.64 -9.39 -11.70
N ALA A 9 -3.51 -9.47 -11.02
CA ALA A 9 -3.01 -10.70 -10.43
C ALA A 9 -3.35 -10.80 -8.94
N ALA A 10 -3.45 -9.66 -8.24
CA ALA A 10 -3.84 -9.62 -6.84
C ALA A 10 -4.55 -8.30 -6.59
N ASP A 11 -5.65 -8.33 -5.84
CA ASP A 11 -6.44 -7.15 -5.54
C ASP A 11 -6.61 -7.01 -4.03
N ASN A 12 -6.50 -5.78 -3.53
CA ASN A 12 -6.61 -5.50 -2.11
C ASN A 12 -7.91 -4.75 -1.85
N ARG A 13 -9.02 -5.49 -1.82
CA ARG A 13 -10.33 -4.89 -1.56
C ARG A 13 -10.42 -4.26 -0.18
N ARG A 14 -9.76 -4.88 0.80
CA ARG A 14 -9.77 -4.45 2.18
C ARG A 14 -9.21 -3.04 2.34
N ALA A 15 -8.17 -2.69 1.58
CA ALA A 15 -7.56 -1.37 1.66
C ALA A 15 -8.55 -0.26 1.31
N ARG A 16 -9.41 -0.51 0.33
CA ARG A 16 -10.39 0.49 -0.11
C ARG A 16 -11.45 0.77 0.96
N PHE A 17 -11.70 -0.18 1.85
CA PHE A 17 -12.63 0.01 2.96
C PHE A 17 -11.96 0.63 4.19
N GLU A 18 -10.71 0.29 4.44
CA GLU A 18 -10.02 0.68 5.67
C GLU A 18 -9.27 2.01 5.56
N TYR A 19 -9.03 2.49 4.35
CA TYR A 19 -8.23 3.69 4.13
C TYR A 19 -8.95 4.72 3.28
N PHE A 20 -8.71 5.99 3.60
CA PHE A 20 -8.95 7.07 2.67
C PHE A 20 -7.75 7.15 1.73
N ILE A 21 -7.99 7.07 0.44
CA ILE A 21 -6.92 7.05 -0.56
C ILE A 21 -6.77 8.46 -1.12
N ASP A 22 -5.63 9.09 -0.81
CA ASP A 22 -5.35 10.44 -1.27
C ASP A 22 -4.78 10.46 -2.68
N GLU A 23 -4.01 9.44 -3.04
CA GLU A 23 -3.31 9.42 -4.31
C GLU A 23 -2.98 7.97 -4.66
N THR A 24 -2.95 7.65 -5.96
CA THR A 24 -2.54 6.34 -6.46
C THR A 24 -1.45 6.52 -7.50
N LEU A 25 -0.39 5.70 -7.41
CA LEU A 25 0.74 5.71 -8.32
C LEU A 25 0.92 4.33 -8.94
N GLU A 26 1.27 4.29 -10.22
CA GLU A 26 1.74 3.05 -10.82
C GLU A 26 3.24 2.94 -10.63
N VAL A 27 3.69 1.87 -9.97
CA VAL A 27 5.11 1.63 -9.73
C VAL A 27 5.49 0.24 -10.21
N GLY A 28 6.77 0.05 -10.54
CA GLY A 28 7.29 -1.25 -10.89
C GLY A 28 7.59 -2.07 -9.65
N ILE A 29 7.80 -3.36 -9.82
CA ILE A 29 8.17 -4.26 -8.72
C ILE A 29 9.16 -5.28 -9.24
N MET A 30 10.24 -5.50 -8.48
CA MET A 30 11.24 -6.51 -8.80
C MET A 30 10.75 -7.87 -8.32
N LEU A 31 10.65 -8.81 -9.25
CA LEU A 31 10.17 -10.17 -8.96
C LEU A 31 11.10 -11.20 -9.58
N ARG A 32 11.19 -12.35 -8.92
CA ARG A 32 11.84 -13.52 -9.49
C ARG A 32 10.88 -14.23 -10.44
N GLY A 33 11.42 -15.10 -11.29
CA GLY A 33 10.59 -15.86 -12.24
C GLY A 33 9.51 -16.68 -11.58
N THR A 34 9.80 -17.33 -10.46
CA THR A 34 8.81 -18.11 -9.72
C THR A 34 7.70 -17.24 -9.12
N GLU A 35 8.03 -16.02 -8.72
CA GLU A 35 7.03 -15.06 -8.24
C GLU A 35 6.09 -14.62 -9.36
N VAL A 36 6.63 -14.34 -10.54
CA VAL A 36 5.82 -13.97 -11.70
C VAL A 36 4.85 -15.10 -12.05
N LYS A 37 5.35 -16.34 -12.06
CA LYS A 37 4.51 -17.50 -12.38
C LYS A 37 3.41 -17.71 -11.35
N ALA A 38 3.74 -17.59 -10.07
CA ALA A 38 2.74 -17.71 -9.02
C ALA A 38 1.68 -16.61 -9.10
N LEU A 39 2.09 -15.38 -9.40
CA LEU A 39 1.16 -14.26 -9.60
C LEU A 39 0.20 -14.51 -10.75
N ARG A 40 0.69 -15.10 -11.84
CA ARG A 40 -0.15 -15.41 -13.00
C ARG A 40 -1.23 -16.43 -12.67
N LEU A 41 -1.02 -17.26 -11.64
CA LEU A 41 -2.02 -18.19 -11.16
C LEU A 41 -3.05 -17.54 -10.23
N GLY A 42 -2.84 -16.28 -9.86
CA GLY A 42 -3.80 -15.52 -9.06
C GLY A 42 -3.89 -15.95 -7.60
N ARG A 43 -2.83 -16.52 -7.05
CA ARG A 43 -2.83 -17.05 -5.67
C ARG A 43 -2.22 -16.13 -4.64
N ALA A 44 -1.76 -14.94 -5.05
CA ALA A 44 -1.13 -13.99 -4.14
C ALA A 44 -2.15 -13.28 -3.25
N ASN A 45 -1.72 -12.89 -2.07
CA ASN A 45 -2.55 -12.13 -1.13
C ASN A 45 -1.77 -10.92 -0.64
N ILE A 46 -2.30 -9.74 -0.90
CA ILE A 46 -1.65 -8.47 -0.53
C ILE A 46 -2.45 -7.69 0.52
N ALA A 47 -3.44 -8.31 1.15
CA ALA A 47 -4.34 -7.61 2.09
C ALA A 47 -3.61 -7.02 3.29
N ASP A 48 -2.59 -7.70 3.79
CA ASP A 48 -1.83 -7.26 4.97
C ASP A 48 -0.49 -6.63 4.61
N SER A 49 -0.29 -6.30 3.34
CA SER A 49 0.97 -5.73 2.89
C SER A 49 0.95 -4.21 2.92
N TYR A 50 2.12 -3.65 2.95
CA TYR A 50 2.33 -2.21 2.93
C TYR A 50 3.69 -1.92 2.31
N ALA A 51 3.94 -0.66 1.98
CA ALA A 51 5.24 -0.26 1.47
C ALA A 51 5.97 0.56 2.53
N ALA A 52 7.27 0.35 2.64
CA ALA A 52 8.10 1.02 3.63
C ALA A 52 9.50 1.27 3.08
N GLU A 53 10.15 2.29 3.63
CA GLU A 53 11.51 2.65 3.26
C GLU A 53 12.52 1.73 3.95
N GLN A 54 13.49 1.26 3.21
CA GLN A 54 14.63 0.51 3.74
C GLN A 54 15.86 0.91 2.92
N GLY A 55 16.83 1.53 3.57
CA GLY A 55 18.08 1.91 2.92
C GLY A 55 17.92 2.90 1.76
N GLY A 56 16.95 3.80 1.84
CA GLY A 56 16.72 4.79 0.79
C GLY A 56 15.87 4.31 -0.38
N GLU A 57 15.37 3.07 -0.33
CA GLU A 57 14.48 2.51 -1.34
C GLU A 57 13.16 2.14 -0.70
N ILE A 58 12.14 1.93 -1.51
CA ILE A 58 10.82 1.53 -1.04
C ILE A 58 10.59 0.06 -1.37
N TYR A 59 10.18 -0.70 -0.37
CA TYR A 59 9.91 -2.14 -0.50
C TYR A 59 8.48 -2.44 -0.16
N LEU A 60 7.89 -3.38 -0.87
CA LEU A 60 6.61 -3.96 -0.53
C LEU A 60 6.84 -5.04 0.54
N ILE A 61 6.26 -4.86 1.72
CA ILE A 61 6.49 -5.68 2.89
C ILE A 61 5.25 -6.53 3.15
N ASN A 62 5.48 -7.79 3.50
CA ASN A 62 4.44 -8.73 3.92
C ASN A 62 3.41 -9.07 2.85
N ALA A 63 3.76 -8.90 1.58
CA ALA A 63 2.93 -9.41 0.48
C ALA A 63 3.19 -10.91 0.34
N TYR A 64 2.13 -11.69 0.31
CA TYR A 64 2.23 -13.15 0.21
C TYR A 64 2.13 -13.57 -1.26
N ILE A 65 3.19 -14.15 -1.78
CA ILE A 65 3.22 -14.78 -3.10
C ILE A 65 3.64 -16.22 -2.87
N PRO A 66 2.73 -17.19 -3.01
CA PRO A 66 3.06 -18.58 -2.68
C PRO A 66 4.13 -19.13 -3.60
N GLU A 67 4.80 -20.18 -3.15
CA GLU A 67 5.77 -20.87 -3.98
C GLU A 67 5.11 -21.40 -5.24
N TYR A 68 5.88 -21.42 -6.31
CA TYR A 68 5.41 -22.00 -7.58
C TYR A 68 5.78 -23.47 -7.63
N HIS A 69 4.79 -24.33 -7.49
CA HIS A 69 5.04 -25.78 -7.40
C HIS A 69 5.51 -26.42 -8.72
N GLY A 70 5.26 -25.77 -9.84
CA GLY A 70 5.78 -26.22 -11.13
C GLY A 70 7.23 -25.86 -11.36
N GLY A 71 7.84 -25.09 -10.46
CA GLY A 71 9.22 -24.69 -10.57
C GLY A 71 10.17 -25.72 -9.99
N ASN A 72 11.46 -25.39 -10.00
CA ASN A 72 12.44 -26.26 -9.40
C ASN A 72 12.63 -25.90 -7.91
N ARG A 73 13.63 -26.53 -7.28
CA ARG A 73 13.89 -26.36 -5.84
C ARG A 73 14.33 -24.95 -5.41
N PHE A 74 14.65 -24.08 -6.35
CA PHE A 74 15.07 -22.71 -6.05
C PHE A 74 13.86 -21.78 -6.13
N ASN A 75 12.94 -21.97 -5.22
CA ASN A 75 11.76 -21.13 -5.14
C ASN A 75 12.06 -19.87 -4.32
N HIS A 76 11.14 -18.90 -4.40
CA HIS A 76 11.27 -17.66 -3.65
C HIS A 76 10.69 -17.82 -2.25
N GLU A 77 11.07 -16.93 -1.35
CA GLU A 77 10.43 -16.82 -0.02
C GLU A 77 9.07 -16.13 -0.18
N PRO A 78 7.97 -16.76 0.25
CA PRO A 78 6.64 -16.21 0.00
C PRO A 78 6.38 -14.79 0.52
N ARG A 79 6.98 -14.43 1.65
CA ARG A 79 6.77 -13.10 2.23
C ARG A 79 8.00 -12.22 2.20
N ALA A 80 8.92 -12.48 1.30
CA ALA A 80 10.13 -11.68 1.17
C ALA A 80 9.79 -10.24 0.81
N PRO A 81 10.55 -9.26 1.33
CA PRO A 81 10.40 -7.87 0.87
C PRO A 81 10.73 -7.78 -0.61
N ARG A 82 9.96 -7.00 -1.34
CA ARG A 82 10.17 -6.82 -2.78
C ARG A 82 10.36 -5.36 -3.09
N LYS A 83 11.45 -5.07 -3.77
CA LYS A 83 11.78 -3.69 -4.10
C LYS A 83 10.79 -3.13 -5.10
N LEU A 84 10.25 -1.95 -4.80
CA LEU A 84 9.43 -1.20 -5.72
C LEU A 84 10.30 -0.27 -6.55
N LEU A 85 9.99 -0.15 -7.82
CA LEU A 85 10.77 0.61 -8.77
C LEU A 85 10.10 1.95 -9.03
N LEU A 86 10.70 3.01 -8.50
CA LEU A 86 10.20 4.37 -8.62
C LEU A 86 11.35 5.29 -9.01
N HIS A 87 11.00 6.45 -9.54
CA HIS A 87 11.98 7.51 -9.74
C HIS A 87 12.43 8.05 -8.39
N ARG A 88 13.67 8.48 -8.32
CA ARG A 88 14.25 8.97 -7.08
C ARG A 88 13.44 10.09 -6.45
N ARG A 89 12.90 10.97 -7.28
CA ARG A 89 12.03 12.06 -6.82
C ARG A 89 10.77 11.55 -6.12
N GLU A 90 10.17 10.51 -6.65
CA GLU A 90 8.99 9.89 -6.06
C GLU A 90 9.32 9.20 -4.74
N ILE A 91 10.47 8.54 -4.67
CA ILE A 91 10.92 7.89 -3.45
C ILE A 91 11.01 8.91 -2.31
N GLY A 92 11.68 10.03 -2.55
CA GLY A 92 11.82 11.09 -1.54
C GLY A 92 10.48 11.67 -1.10
N ARG A 93 9.58 11.90 -2.05
CA ARG A 93 8.26 12.43 -1.75
C ARG A 93 7.44 11.45 -0.91
N LEU A 94 7.45 10.18 -1.26
CA LEU A 94 6.68 9.16 -0.53
C LEU A 94 7.23 8.93 0.87
N ILE A 95 8.55 8.93 1.02
CA ILE A 95 9.18 8.84 2.34
C ILE A 95 8.73 10.00 3.22
N GLY A 96 8.73 11.21 2.67
CA GLY A 96 8.27 12.39 3.40
C GLY A 96 6.82 12.31 3.83
N LEU A 97 5.94 11.88 2.93
CA LEU A 97 4.51 11.72 3.24
C LEU A 97 4.28 10.67 4.31
N SER A 98 5.04 9.57 4.26
CA SER A 98 4.91 8.49 5.23
C SER A 98 5.45 8.88 6.60
N GLN A 99 6.65 9.45 6.65
CA GLN A 99 7.32 9.74 7.92
C GLN A 99 6.83 11.02 8.59
N ARG A 100 6.56 12.07 7.82
CA ARG A 100 6.14 13.37 8.35
C ARG A 100 4.64 13.58 8.28
N GLY A 101 4.02 13.11 7.21
CA GLY A 101 2.59 13.32 6.99
C GLY A 101 1.70 12.26 7.61
N GLY A 102 2.26 11.18 8.15
CA GLY A 102 1.49 10.10 8.75
C GLY A 102 0.70 9.26 7.76
N ALA A 103 1.07 9.31 6.48
CA ALA A 103 0.43 8.49 5.46
C ALA A 103 0.95 7.06 5.52
N THR A 104 0.09 6.12 5.14
CA THR A 104 0.47 4.72 4.96
C THR A 104 0.51 4.44 3.47
N LEU A 105 1.54 3.73 3.02
CA LEU A 105 1.66 3.34 1.62
C LEU A 105 1.17 1.91 1.51
N VAL A 106 0.06 1.71 0.79
CA VAL A 106 -0.54 0.39 0.67
C VAL A 106 -0.75 0.04 -0.80
N PRO A 107 -0.54 -1.23 -1.19
CA PRO A 107 -0.85 -1.65 -2.55
C PRO A 107 -2.35 -1.87 -2.69
N LEU A 108 -2.93 -1.35 -3.75
CA LEU A 108 -4.32 -1.62 -4.10
C LEU A 108 -4.44 -2.85 -4.98
N SER A 109 -3.46 -3.07 -5.85
CA SER A 109 -3.43 -4.24 -6.71
C SER A 109 -2.02 -4.47 -7.26
N ILE A 110 -1.77 -5.71 -7.66
CA ILE A 110 -0.63 -6.06 -8.51
C ILE A 110 -1.24 -6.53 -9.83
N TYR A 111 -0.74 -6.01 -10.93
CA TYR A 111 -1.27 -6.33 -12.25
C TYR A 111 -0.14 -6.41 -13.28
N PHE A 112 -0.44 -7.01 -14.41
CA PHE A 112 0.48 -7.05 -15.55
C PHE A 112 0.01 -6.06 -16.59
N ASN A 113 0.93 -5.22 -17.06
CA ASN A 113 0.59 -4.23 -18.09
C ASN A 113 0.60 -4.85 -19.49
N ALA A 114 0.40 -4.01 -20.50
CA ALA A 114 0.34 -4.46 -21.88
C ALA A 114 1.61 -5.16 -22.35
N GLN A 115 2.76 -4.81 -21.75
CA GLN A 115 4.04 -5.44 -22.09
C GLN A 115 4.35 -6.68 -21.23
N GLY A 116 3.39 -7.09 -20.40
CA GLY A 116 3.58 -8.25 -19.52
C GLY A 116 4.44 -8.00 -18.31
N ARG A 117 4.70 -6.75 -17.96
CA ARG A 117 5.47 -6.39 -16.77
C ARG A 117 4.58 -6.23 -15.56
N ALA A 118 5.03 -6.75 -14.43
CA ALA A 118 4.29 -6.60 -13.18
C ALA A 118 4.39 -5.17 -12.67
N LYS A 119 3.24 -4.60 -12.32
CA LYS A 119 3.11 -3.26 -11.76
C LYS A 119 2.28 -3.31 -10.50
N VAL A 120 2.46 -2.34 -9.64
CA VAL A 120 1.69 -2.18 -8.42
C VAL A 120 0.97 -0.83 -8.48
N ALA A 121 -0.33 -0.85 -8.21
CA ALA A 121 -1.08 0.37 -7.94
C ALA A 121 -0.88 0.70 -6.47
N LEU A 122 0.06 1.61 -6.19
CA LEU A 122 0.43 1.97 -4.83
C LEU A 122 -0.36 3.20 -4.39
N ALA A 123 -1.00 3.10 -3.25
CA ALA A 123 -1.81 4.19 -2.72
C ALA A 123 -1.10 4.91 -1.58
N VAL A 124 -1.20 6.24 -1.59
CA VAL A 124 -0.90 7.07 -0.42
C VAL A 124 -2.22 7.19 0.34
N ALA A 125 -2.28 6.63 1.52
CA ALA A 125 -3.54 6.40 2.21
C ALA A 125 -3.49 6.84 3.68
N ARG A 126 -4.66 7.06 4.25
CA ARG A 126 -4.82 7.38 5.68
C ARG A 126 -5.85 6.44 6.27
N GLY A 127 -5.56 5.88 7.42
CA GLY A 127 -6.46 4.95 8.07
C GLY A 127 -7.76 5.63 8.51
N LYS A 128 -8.89 5.07 8.12
CA LYS A 128 -10.20 5.60 8.48
C LYS A 128 -10.42 5.58 10.00
N LYS A 129 -10.01 4.51 10.64
CA LYS A 129 -10.15 4.39 12.11
C LYS A 129 -9.36 5.46 12.85
N LEU A 130 -8.14 5.74 12.38
CA LEU A 130 -7.31 6.78 12.98
C LEU A 130 -7.92 8.17 12.75
N HIS A 131 -8.44 8.39 11.55
CA HIS A 131 -9.12 9.65 11.22
C HIS A 131 -10.35 9.85 12.10
N ASP A 132 -11.17 8.83 12.28
CA ASP A 132 -12.33 8.88 13.14
C ASP A 132 -11.97 9.18 14.60
N LYS A 133 -10.88 8.57 15.09
CA LYS A 133 -10.36 8.85 16.43
C LYS A 133 -9.96 10.31 16.57
N ARG A 134 -9.26 10.86 15.58
CA ARG A 134 -8.84 12.25 15.61
C ARG A 134 -10.04 13.21 15.63
N ALA A 135 -11.04 12.93 14.84
CA ALA A 135 -12.26 13.72 14.82
C ALA A 135 -12.98 13.65 16.15
N THR A 136 -13.06 12.48 16.77
CA THR A 136 -13.66 12.29 18.07
C THR A 136 -12.92 13.06 19.16
N ILE A 137 -11.59 13.00 19.15
CA ILE A 137 -10.77 13.74 20.11
C ILE A 137 -10.95 15.24 19.95
N LYS A 138 -10.97 15.75 18.73
CA LYS A 138 -11.22 17.18 18.47
C LYS A 138 -12.58 17.62 18.98
N ALA A 139 -13.60 16.81 18.76
CA ALA A 139 -14.95 17.11 19.23
C ALA A 139 -15.00 17.14 20.76
N ARG A 140 -14.34 16.21 21.43
CA ARG A 140 -14.25 16.18 22.89
C ARG A 140 -13.53 17.41 23.45
N ASP A 141 -12.42 17.79 22.85
CA ASP A 141 -11.63 18.94 23.26
C ASP A 141 -12.43 20.22 23.07
N TRP A 142 -13.15 20.36 21.97
CA TRP A 142 -14.02 21.49 21.72
C TRP A 142 -15.11 21.61 22.78
N GLN A 143 -15.74 20.51 23.15
CA GLN A 143 -16.77 20.50 24.18
C GLN A 143 -16.21 20.87 25.55
N ARG A 144 -14.98 20.43 25.86
CA ARG A 144 -14.32 20.82 27.11
C ARG A 144 -14.06 22.31 27.16
N GLU A 145 -13.57 22.89 26.07
CA GLU A 145 -13.31 24.33 25.99
C GLU A 145 -14.58 25.12 26.11
N LYS A 146 -15.63 24.69 25.42
CA LYS A 146 -16.94 25.30 25.50
C LYS A 146 -17.49 25.29 26.92
N GLY A 147 -17.32 24.15 27.62
CA GLY A 147 -17.73 24.03 29.00
C GLY A 147 -16.96 24.97 29.94
N ARG A 148 -15.64 25.11 29.71
CA ARG A 148 -14.82 26.04 30.48
C ARG A 148 -15.25 27.48 30.28
N LEU A 149 -15.47 27.90 29.03
CA LEU A 149 -15.92 29.25 28.71
C LEU A 149 -17.24 29.57 29.35
N LEU A 150 -18.17 28.65 29.35
CA LEU A 150 -19.48 28.84 29.99
C LEU A 150 -19.38 28.96 31.50
N ARG A 151 -18.43 28.24 32.15
CA ARG A 151 -18.23 28.32 33.59
C ARG A 151 -17.57 29.63 34.01
N HIS A 152 -16.67 30.16 33.18
CA HIS A 152 -15.96 31.40 33.52
C HIS A 152 -16.62 32.65 32.99
N GLY A 153 -17.55 32.50 32.08
CA GLY A 153 -18.30 33.62 31.51
C GLY A 153 -19.59 34.01 32.26
N GLY A 154 -19.87 33.28 33.29
CA GLY A 154 -21.05 33.57 34.14
C GLY A 154 -20.63 34.22 35.46
#